data_d00632b3ff0a3624d7625f69a19ec8e5
#
_entry.id   d00632b3ff0a3624d7625f69a19ec8e5
#
_cell.length_a   1.000
_cell.length_b   1.000
_cell.length_c   1.000
_cell.angle_alpha   90.00
_cell.angle_beta   90.00
_cell.angle_gamma   90.00
#
_symmetry.space_group_name_H-M   'P 1'
#
loop_
_entity.id
_entity.type
_entity.pdbx_description
1 polymer ?
#
loop_
_entity_poly.entity_id
_entity_poly.type
_entity_poly.pdbx_seq_one_letter_code
_entity_poly.pdbx_strand_id
1 'polypeptide(L)'
;QMISIFSSDFMLRNDKMGCLNSILGLIGNLLHRNTFAQDTFRDLHGFALVLPHCATNFDSPMTREWALLVIRHACEGNETSQSYVSELVPQGKMVLKDEDMVAAGITVEMDLATNKFTMKQAECEGSEEK
;
A
#
# COMPACT_ATOMS: atom_id res chain seq x y z
N GLN A 1 -34.39 24.35 9.22
CA GLN A 1 -34.13 23.09 9.95
C GLN A 1 -33.80 21.91 9.00
N MET A 2 -33.04 22.16 7.97
CA MET A 2 -32.50 21.10 7.11
C MET A 2 -31.03 20.79 7.43
N ILE A 3 -30.57 21.08 8.63
CA ILE A 3 -29.13 20.99 8.98
C ILE A 3 -28.79 19.72 9.77
N SER A 4 -29.77 18.88 10.11
CA SER A 4 -29.52 17.71 10.94
C SER A 4 -29.46 16.38 10.17
N ILE A 5 -29.49 16.39 8.83
CA ILE A 5 -29.44 15.15 8.01
C ILE A 5 -28.04 14.83 7.49
N PHE A 6 -27.12 15.76 7.56
CA PHE A 6 -25.72 15.44 7.34
C PHE A 6 -25.08 15.14 8.70
N SER A 7 -25.06 13.87 9.03
CA SER A 7 -24.34 13.43 10.21
C SER A 7 -22.92 14.01 10.15
N SER A 8 -22.52 14.72 11.20
CA SER A 8 -21.21 15.32 11.31
C SER A 8 -20.07 14.33 11.01
N ASP A 9 -20.33 13.04 11.24
CA ASP A 9 -19.39 11.97 10.96
C ASP A 9 -19.19 11.69 9.46
N PHE A 10 -20.25 11.84 8.65
CA PHE A 10 -20.15 11.69 7.20
C PHE A 10 -19.37 12.83 6.57
N MET A 11 -19.61 14.06 6.99
CA MET A 11 -18.88 15.24 6.52
C MET A 11 -17.43 15.20 6.95
N LEU A 12 -17.14 14.87 8.21
CA LEU A 12 -15.78 14.72 8.73
C LEU A 12 -14.99 13.59 8.03
N ARG A 13 -15.67 12.52 7.65
CA ARG A 13 -15.07 11.40 6.95
C ARG A 13 -14.73 11.76 5.49
N ASN A 14 -15.65 12.45 4.84
CA ASN A 14 -15.46 12.93 3.46
C ASN A 14 -14.40 14.03 3.38
N ASP A 15 -14.37 14.95 4.33
CA ASP A 15 -13.38 16.02 4.41
C ASP A 15 -11.98 15.48 4.69
N LYS A 16 -11.84 14.48 5.55
CA LYS A 16 -10.54 13.82 5.80
C LYS A 16 -9.97 13.15 4.55
N MET A 17 -10.80 12.49 3.75
CA MET A 17 -10.36 11.84 2.52
C MET A 17 -10.06 12.86 1.42
N GLY A 18 -10.86 13.89 1.29
CA GLY A 18 -10.61 14.99 0.36
C GLY A 18 -9.35 15.76 0.70
N CYS A 19 -9.12 16.03 1.98
CA CYS A 19 -7.89 16.65 2.47
C CYS A 19 -6.66 15.80 2.18
N LEU A 20 -6.70 14.50 2.47
CA LEU A 20 -5.60 13.57 2.19
C LEU A 20 -5.27 13.53 0.70
N ASN A 21 -6.27 13.40 -0.17
CA ASN A 21 -6.07 13.40 -1.61
C ASN A 21 -5.44 14.72 -2.11
N SER A 22 -5.87 15.85 -1.55
CA SER A 22 -5.31 17.17 -1.87
C SER A 22 -3.86 17.30 -1.43
N ILE A 23 -3.53 16.80 -0.24
CA ILE A 23 -2.15 16.77 0.28
C ILE A 23 -1.26 15.88 -0.60
N LEU A 24 -1.71 14.67 -0.93
CA LEU A 24 -0.96 13.77 -1.80
C LEU A 24 -0.75 14.39 -3.19
N GLY A 25 -1.77 15.03 -3.75
CA GLY A 25 -1.66 15.73 -5.03
C GLY A 25 -0.66 16.89 -4.97
N LEU A 26 -0.66 17.67 -3.90
CA LEU A 26 0.31 18.75 -3.67
C LEU A 26 1.74 18.22 -3.57
N ILE A 27 1.95 17.18 -2.76
CA ILE A 27 3.25 16.53 -2.61
C ILE A 27 3.72 15.98 -3.96
N GLY A 28 2.87 15.28 -4.70
CA GLY A 28 3.20 14.75 -6.02
C GLY A 28 3.67 15.85 -6.99
N ASN A 29 3.00 16.99 -6.99
CA ASN A 29 3.40 18.15 -7.82
C ASN A 29 4.73 18.75 -7.39
N LEU A 30 5.00 18.85 -6.09
CA LEU A 30 6.27 19.37 -5.56
C LEU A 30 7.46 18.46 -5.90
N LEU A 31 7.24 17.17 -5.94
CA LEU A 31 8.29 16.17 -6.23
C LEU A 31 8.60 16.04 -7.71
N HIS A 32 7.68 16.47 -8.59
CA HIS A 32 7.83 16.31 -10.02
C HIS A 32 9.06 17.03 -10.56
N ARG A 33 10.03 16.27 -11.05
CA ARG A 33 11.30 16.77 -11.61
C ARG A 33 12.07 17.71 -10.68
N ASN A 34 11.92 17.56 -9.37
CA ASN A 34 12.55 18.38 -8.37
C ASN A 34 13.39 17.51 -7.42
N THR A 35 14.65 17.31 -7.75
CA THR A 35 15.58 16.45 -7.01
C THR A 35 15.74 16.88 -5.55
N PHE A 36 15.78 18.18 -5.28
CA PHE A 36 15.87 18.70 -3.91
C PHE A 36 14.65 18.30 -3.07
N ALA A 37 13.45 18.44 -3.64
CA ALA A 37 12.22 18.03 -2.95
C ALA A 37 12.16 16.51 -2.76
N GLN A 38 12.61 15.73 -3.75
CA GLN A 38 12.69 14.27 -3.67
C GLN A 38 13.62 13.79 -2.56
N ASP A 39 14.80 14.39 -2.45
CA ASP A 39 15.78 14.08 -1.40
C ASP A 39 15.24 14.47 -0.02
N THR A 40 14.65 15.65 0.10
CA THR A 40 14.01 16.10 1.34
C THR A 40 12.87 15.16 1.76
N PHE A 41 12.03 14.76 0.81
CA PHE A 41 10.94 13.82 1.05
C PHE A 41 11.45 12.47 1.59
N ARG A 42 12.53 11.95 1.01
CA ARG A 42 13.18 10.71 1.48
C ARG A 42 13.73 10.90 2.90
N ASP A 43 14.47 11.98 3.12
CA ASP A 43 15.13 12.25 4.41
C ASP A 43 14.13 12.50 5.55
N LEU A 44 12.96 13.02 5.24
CA LEU A 44 11.83 13.15 6.17
C LEU A 44 10.99 11.88 6.32
N HIS A 45 11.45 10.73 5.80
CA HIS A 45 10.72 9.46 5.82
C HIS A 45 9.35 9.48 5.12
N GLY A 46 9.20 10.32 4.10
CA GLY A 46 7.95 10.49 3.35
C GLY A 46 7.47 9.19 2.70
N PHE A 47 8.37 8.32 2.25
CA PHE A 47 8.01 7.02 1.69
C PHE A 47 7.24 6.15 2.70
N ALA A 48 7.70 6.10 3.95
CA ALA A 48 7.04 5.32 4.99
C ALA A 48 5.62 5.82 5.30
N LEU A 49 5.37 7.12 5.11
CA LEU A 49 4.05 7.72 5.32
C LEU A 49 3.11 7.46 4.12
N VAL A 50 3.62 7.44 2.90
CA VAL A 50 2.81 7.34 1.68
C VAL A 50 2.57 5.90 1.23
N LEU A 51 3.55 5.01 1.38
CA LEU A 51 3.44 3.61 0.94
C LEU A 51 2.20 2.86 1.47
N PRO A 52 1.74 3.04 2.72
CA PRO A 52 0.52 2.40 3.20
C PRO A 52 -0.73 2.79 2.41
N HIS A 53 -0.75 3.98 1.82
CA HIS A 53 -1.86 4.46 1.01
C HIS A 53 -1.86 3.92 -0.42
N CYS A 54 -0.80 3.24 -0.85
CA CYS A 54 -0.73 2.57 -2.14
C CYS A 54 -1.50 1.24 -2.16
N ALA A 55 -1.91 0.72 -1.01
CA ALA A 55 -2.74 -0.46 -0.92
C ALA A 55 -4.15 -0.20 -1.47
N THR A 56 -4.79 -1.26 -1.95
CA THR A 56 -6.16 -1.16 -2.45
C THR A 56 -7.10 -0.81 -1.31
N ASN A 57 -7.80 0.29 -1.46
CA ASN A 57 -8.86 0.72 -0.55
C ASN A 57 -10.12 1.00 -1.36
N PHE A 58 -11.15 0.20 -1.15
CA PHE A 58 -12.43 0.34 -1.87
C PHE A 58 -13.18 1.61 -1.48
N ASP A 59 -12.94 2.13 -0.28
CA ASP A 59 -13.59 3.34 0.20
C ASP A 59 -13.03 4.62 -0.45
N SER A 60 -11.78 4.57 -0.91
CA SER A 60 -11.13 5.70 -1.57
C SER A 60 -10.12 5.27 -2.63
N PRO A 61 -10.57 4.85 -3.80
CA PRO A 61 -9.69 4.44 -4.89
C PRO A 61 -8.75 5.57 -5.36
N MET A 62 -9.20 6.81 -5.27
CA MET A 62 -8.39 7.98 -5.66
C MET A 62 -7.18 8.21 -4.75
N THR A 63 -7.26 7.86 -3.46
CA THR A 63 -6.14 7.96 -2.52
C THR A 63 -4.98 7.08 -2.98
N ARG A 64 -5.27 5.86 -3.42
CA ARG A 64 -4.27 4.96 -3.99
C ARG A 64 -3.59 5.54 -5.22
N GLU A 65 -4.36 6.08 -6.15
CA GLU A 65 -3.82 6.67 -7.38
C GLU A 65 -2.90 7.86 -7.09
N TRP A 66 -3.31 8.75 -6.18
CA TRP A 66 -2.48 9.86 -5.74
C TRP A 66 -1.22 9.41 -5.01
N ALA A 67 -1.31 8.40 -4.14
CA ALA A 67 -0.16 7.83 -3.44
C ALA A 67 0.85 7.23 -4.43
N LEU A 68 0.39 6.45 -5.41
CA LEU A 68 1.25 5.88 -6.45
C LEU A 68 1.94 6.97 -7.28
N LEU A 69 1.23 8.07 -7.58
CA LEU A 69 1.81 9.21 -8.28
C LEU A 69 2.92 9.87 -7.47
N VAL A 70 2.72 10.05 -6.16
CA VAL A 70 3.75 10.59 -5.24
C VAL A 70 5.00 9.71 -5.27
N ILE A 71 4.86 8.40 -5.13
CA ILE A 71 5.99 7.47 -5.16
C ILE A 71 6.71 7.52 -6.51
N ARG A 72 5.97 7.54 -7.60
CA ARG A 72 6.53 7.68 -8.95
C ARG A 72 7.36 8.94 -9.08
N HIS A 73 6.82 10.09 -8.72
CA HIS A 73 7.52 11.38 -8.83
C HIS A 73 8.71 11.47 -7.88
N ALA A 74 8.64 10.86 -6.69
CA ALA A 74 9.76 10.81 -5.74
C ALA A 74 10.94 9.97 -6.26
N CYS A 75 10.69 9.01 -7.12
CA CYS A 75 11.71 8.12 -7.71
C CYS A 75 12.14 8.54 -9.11
N GLU A 76 11.42 9.44 -9.77
CA GLU A 76 11.68 9.83 -11.15
C GLU A 76 13.04 10.54 -11.28
N GLY A 77 13.98 9.91 -12.00
CA GLY A 77 15.31 10.46 -12.21
C GLY A 77 16.20 10.53 -10.95
N ASN A 78 15.83 9.84 -9.87
CA ASN A 78 16.55 9.85 -8.59
C ASN A 78 16.90 8.42 -8.17
N GLU A 79 18.12 7.99 -8.51
CA GLU A 79 18.62 6.64 -8.22
C GLU A 79 18.69 6.34 -6.71
N THR A 80 19.00 7.35 -5.91
CA THR A 80 19.07 7.21 -4.46
C THR A 80 17.69 6.91 -3.86
N SER A 81 16.65 7.60 -4.33
CA SER A 81 15.27 7.33 -3.93
C SER A 81 14.80 5.97 -4.41
N GLN A 82 15.18 5.54 -5.63
CA GLN A 82 14.86 4.22 -6.16
C GLN A 82 15.49 3.11 -5.31
N SER A 83 16.77 3.24 -4.95
CA SER A 83 17.46 2.30 -4.08
C SER A 83 16.80 2.23 -2.70
N TYR A 84 16.48 3.38 -2.11
CA TYR A 84 15.81 3.46 -0.83
C TYR A 84 14.47 2.72 -0.83
N VAL A 85 13.64 2.92 -1.85
CA VAL A 85 12.35 2.22 -1.99
C VAL A 85 12.55 0.71 -2.18
N SER A 86 13.57 0.30 -2.94
CA SER A 86 13.86 -1.13 -3.14
C SER A 86 14.24 -1.84 -1.84
N GLU A 87 14.88 -1.14 -0.92
CA GLU A 87 15.21 -1.66 0.41
C GLU A 87 13.99 -1.73 1.35
N LEU A 88 12.98 -0.89 1.11
CA LEU A 88 11.73 -0.89 1.88
C LEU A 88 10.75 -1.98 1.44
N VAL A 89 10.98 -2.63 0.30
CA VAL A 89 10.13 -3.73 -0.16
C VAL A 89 10.12 -4.84 0.89
N PRO A 90 8.97 -5.27 1.38
CA PRO A 90 8.88 -6.33 2.36
C PRO A 90 9.58 -7.59 1.84
N GLN A 91 10.64 -7.99 2.51
CA GLN A 91 11.30 -9.25 2.25
C GLN A 91 10.62 -10.32 3.08
N GLY A 92 10.07 -11.31 2.44
CA GLY A 92 9.41 -12.41 3.13
C GLY A 92 8.41 -13.13 2.25
N LYS A 93 7.79 -14.11 2.84
CA LYS A 93 6.71 -14.87 2.21
C LYS A 93 5.39 -14.51 2.87
N MET A 94 4.40 -14.18 2.06
CA MET A 94 3.04 -13.96 2.51
C MET A 94 2.24 -15.21 2.20
N VAL A 95 1.57 -15.75 3.22
CA VAL A 95 0.65 -16.87 3.06
C VAL A 95 -0.75 -16.29 2.87
N LEU A 96 -1.33 -16.55 1.71
CA LEU A 96 -2.72 -16.22 1.44
C LEU A 96 -3.59 -17.34 2.02
N LYS A 97 -4.37 -16.99 3.03
CA LYS A 97 -5.36 -17.90 3.63
C LYS A 97 -6.74 -17.49 3.15
N ASP A 98 -7.25 -18.21 2.19
CA ASP A 98 -8.65 -18.18 1.80
C ASP A 98 -9.31 -19.40 2.45
N GLU A 99 -10.47 -19.21 3.10
CA GLU A 99 -11.16 -20.27 3.84
C GLU A 99 -11.53 -21.45 2.93
N ASP A 100 -11.92 -21.17 1.70
CA ASP A 100 -12.28 -22.20 0.72
C ASP A 100 -11.04 -22.97 0.22
N MET A 101 -9.91 -22.29 0.06
CA MET A 101 -8.64 -22.92 -0.31
C MET A 101 -8.07 -23.79 0.83
N VAL A 102 -8.19 -23.29 2.07
CA VAL A 102 -7.76 -24.05 3.25
C VAL A 102 -8.60 -25.33 3.41
N ALA A 103 -9.92 -25.24 3.16
CA ALA A 103 -10.80 -26.41 3.17
C ALA A 103 -10.45 -27.41 2.06
N ALA A 104 -9.91 -26.97 0.93
CA ALA A 104 -9.42 -27.81 -0.16
C ALA A 104 -7.99 -28.33 0.05
N GLY A 105 -7.34 -27.97 1.18
CA GLY A 105 -5.96 -28.38 1.48
C GLY A 105 -4.91 -27.68 0.63
N ILE A 106 -5.22 -26.48 0.08
CA ILE A 106 -4.33 -25.71 -0.77
C ILE A 106 -3.85 -24.48 0.00
N THR A 107 -2.54 -24.31 0.07
CA THR A 107 -1.91 -23.10 0.61
C THR A 107 -1.18 -22.38 -0.50
N VAL A 108 -1.43 -21.09 -0.65
CA VAL A 108 -0.73 -20.24 -1.62
C VAL A 108 0.26 -19.35 -0.87
N GLU A 109 1.54 -19.51 -1.17
CA GLU A 109 2.61 -18.64 -0.68
C GLU A 109 3.00 -17.66 -1.80
N MET A 110 3.09 -16.40 -1.46
CA MET A 110 3.63 -15.36 -2.33
C MET A 110 4.98 -14.91 -1.80
N ASP A 111 6.01 -15.03 -2.62
CA ASP A 111 7.30 -14.41 -2.33
C ASP A 111 7.25 -12.94 -2.70
N LEU A 112 7.31 -12.08 -1.68
CA LEU A 112 7.18 -10.63 -1.83
C LEU A 112 8.38 -10.00 -2.54
N ALA A 113 9.54 -10.66 -2.51
CA ALA A 113 10.73 -10.15 -3.20
C ALA A 113 10.70 -10.43 -4.71
N THR A 114 10.18 -11.59 -5.11
CA THR A 114 10.16 -12.04 -6.51
C THR A 114 8.80 -11.94 -7.18
N ASN A 115 7.74 -11.61 -6.43
CA ASN A 115 6.33 -11.64 -6.87
C ASN A 115 5.92 -13.00 -7.46
N LYS A 116 6.53 -14.08 -7.00
CA LYS A 116 6.20 -15.44 -7.44
C LYS A 116 5.21 -16.08 -6.47
N PHE A 117 4.19 -16.69 -7.05
CA PHE A 117 3.24 -17.51 -6.33
C PHE A 117 3.68 -18.97 -6.35
N THR A 118 3.64 -19.62 -5.20
CA THR A 118 3.87 -21.05 -5.06
C THR A 118 2.65 -21.67 -4.38
N MET A 119 2.02 -22.64 -5.05
CA MET A 119 0.95 -23.42 -4.45
C MET A 119 1.56 -24.65 -3.78
N LYS A 120 1.22 -24.87 -2.52
CA LYS A 120 1.55 -26.07 -1.77
C LYS A 120 0.26 -26.78 -1.41
N GLN A 121 0.25 -28.10 -1.58
CA GLN A 121 -0.79 -28.94 -1.03
C GLN A 121 -0.48 -29.13 0.45
N ALA A 122 -1.46 -28.91 1.32
CA ALA A 122 -1.28 -29.19 2.74
C ALA A 122 -1.00 -30.69 2.88
N GLU A 123 0.16 -31.04 3.40
CA GLU A 123 0.46 -32.38 3.81
C GLU A 123 -0.51 -32.72 4.95
N CYS A 124 -1.36 -33.72 4.73
CA CYS A 124 -2.12 -34.31 5.81
C CYS A 124 -1.10 -34.88 6.80
N GLU A 125 -0.91 -34.22 7.92
CA GLU A 125 -0.25 -34.84 9.05
C GLU A 125 -1.06 -36.06 9.42
N GLY A 126 -0.56 -37.23 8.99
CA GLY A 126 -1.11 -38.49 9.34
C GLY A 126 -1.06 -38.64 10.86
N SER A 127 -2.23 -38.72 11.46
CA SER A 127 -2.38 -39.21 12.82
C SER A 127 -1.84 -40.62 12.87
N GLU A 128 -0.60 -40.80 13.30
CA GLU A 128 -0.17 -42.08 13.83
C GLU A 128 -0.81 -42.25 15.22
N GLU A 129 -1.98 -42.83 15.22
CA GLU A 129 -2.49 -43.53 16.40
C GLU A 129 -1.67 -44.81 16.61
N LYS A 130 -0.95 -44.79 17.70
CA LYS A 130 -0.57 -46.05 18.35
C LYS A 130 -1.23 -46.11 19.72
#